data_00a3a568969fddc4d514eb654a5c31ac
#
_entry.id   00a3a568969fddc4d514eb654a5c31ac
#
_cell.length_a   1.000
_cell.length_b   1.000
_cell.length_c   1.000
_cell.angle_alpha   90.00
_cell.angle_beta   90.00
_cell.angle_gamma   90.00
#
_symmetry.space_group_name_H-M   'P 1'
#
loop_
_entity.id
_entity.type
_entity.pdbx_description
1 polymer ?
#
loop_
_entity_poly.entity_id
_entity_poly.type
_entity_poly.pdbx_seq_one_letter_code
_entity_poly.pdbx_strand_id
1 'polypeptide(L)'
;MLKLLLDEHISAGVANGVHRRNRSLVVHSMVQWESGNFLGKEDSVCLLEAAKQRLTLVTYDRRTIPPLLKVWAEEERSHGGVIFVDEKTISPADIGGLVRALISLVDEAGGMDWTNQVYFLRSGH
;
A
#
# COMPACT_ATOMS: atom_id res chain seq x y z
N MET A 1 0.29 -12.59 -6.54
CA MET A 1 -0.01 -11.39 -7.32
C MET A 1 -0.18 -10.19 -6.41
N LEU A 2 0.38 -9.05 -6.79
CA LEU A 2 0.32 -7.84 -6.00
C LEU A 2 -1.12 -7.30 -5.93
N LYS A 3 -1.61 -7.09 -4.69
CA LYS A 3 -2.91 -6.47 -4.41
C LYS A 3 -2.65 -5.32 -3.45
N LEU A 4 -3.17 -4.14 -3.77
CA LEU A 4 -2.82 -2.90 -3.09
C LEU A 4 -3.91 -2.42 -2.12
N LEU A 5 -3.48 -1.96 -0.95
CA LEU A 5 -4.31 -1.21 -0.01
C LEU A 5 -3.63 0.14 0.21
N LEU A 6 -4.28 1.21 -0.21
CA LEU A 6 -3.74 2.58 -0.07
C LEU A 6 -4.18 3.15 1.29
N ASP A 7 -3.22 3.60 2.08
CA ASP A 7 -3.44 4.18 3.39
C ASP A 7 -4.41 5.38 3.33
N GLU A 8 -5.02 5.72 4.48
CA GLU A 8 -6.04 6.77 4.57
C GLU A 8 -5.56 8.16 4.14
N HIS A 9 -4.26 8.42 4.21
CA HIS A 9 -3.67 9.70 3.78
C HIS A 9 -3.42 9.77 2.28
N ILE A 10 -3.67 8.69 1.55
CA ILE A 10 -3.58 8.67 0.09
C ILE A 10 -4.97 8.87 -0.50
N SER A 11 -5.10 9.83 -1.43
CA SER A 11 -6.37 10.13 -2.07
C SER A 11 -7.00 8.89 -2.73
N ALA A 12 -8.29 8.71 -2.57
CA ALA A 12 -9.03 7.66 -3.29
C ALA A 12 -8.92 7.80 -4.81
N GLY A 13 -8.60 9.01 -5.31
CA GLY A 13 -8.34 9.24 -6.73
C GLY A 13 -7.17 8.42 -7.26
N VAL A 14 -6.20 8.06 -6.40
CA VAL A 14 -5.08 7.19 -6.80
C VAL A 14 -5.61 5.78 -7.08
N ALA A 15 -6.45 5.24 -6.21
CA ALA A 15 -7.05 3.91 -6.43
C ALA A 15 -7.86 3.89 -7.73
N ASN A 16 -8.68 4.92 -7.95
CA ASN A 16 -9.46 5.05 -9.17
C ASN A 16 -8.58 5.14 -10.42
N GLY A 17 -7.50 5.90 -10.35
CA GLY A 17 -6.56 6.05 -11.47
C GLY A 17 -5.83 4.76 -11.80
N VAL A 18 -5.38 4.02 -10.80
CA VAL A 18 -4.74 2.72 -10.98
C VAL A 18 -5.73 1.73 -11.61
N HIS A 19 -6.95 1.68 -11.08
CA HIS A 19 -7.97 0.76 -11.57
C HIS A 19 -8.38 1.05 -13.02
N ARG A 20 -8.42 2.31 -13.41
CA ARG A 20 -8.71 2.68 -14.81
C ARG A 20 -7.65 2.19 -15.77
N ARG A 21 -6.39 2.18 -15.35
CA ARG A 21 -5.26 1.74 -16.19
C ARG A 21 -5.09 0.22 -16.20
N ASN A 22 -5.47 -0.45 -15.13
CA ASN A 22 -5.38 -1.90 -15.01
C ASN A 22 -6.58 -2.41 -14.24
N ARG A 23 -7.63 -2.77 -14.96
CA ARG A 23 -8.91 -3.17 -14.37
C ARG A 23 -8.87 -4.51 -13.64
N SER A 24 -7.89 -5.34 -13.94
CA SER A 24 -7.74 -6.63 -13.27
C SER A 24 -6.96 -6.51 -11.96
N LEU A 25 -6.31 -5.37 -11.71
CA LEU A 25 -5.55 -5.15 -10.49
C LEU A 25 -6.48 -4.85 -9.31
N VAL A 26 -6.29 -5.58 -8.23
CA VAL A 26 -7.00 -5.30 -6.97
C VAL A 26 -6.32 -4.12 -6.30
N VAL A 27 -7.06 -3.03 -6.12
CA VAL A 27 -6.59 -1.84 -5.41
C VAL A 27 -7.74 -1.28 -4.57
N HIS A 28 -7.48 -1.11 -3.28
CA HIS A 28 -8.44 -0.56 -2.34
C HIS A 28 -7.90 0.73 -1.74
N SER A 29 -8.76 1.74 -1.59
CA SER A 29 -8.47 2.90 -0.77
C SER A 29 -8.98 2.63 0.66
N MET A 30 -8.18 2.91 1.68
CA MET A 30 -8.57 2.75 3.08
C MET A 30 -9.88 3.49 3.39
N VAL A 31 -10.10 4.61 2.71
CA VAL A 31 -11.32 5.43 2.87
C VAL A 31 -12.58 4.63 2.54
N GLN A 32 -12.49 3.70 1.59
CA GLN A 32 -13.63 2.91 1.09
C GLN A 32 -13.56 1.43 1.46
N TRP A 33 -12.38 0.95 1.81
CA TRP A 33 -12.13 -0.46 2.09
C TRP A 33 -12.96 -0.92 3.29
N GLU A 34 -13.59 -2.08 3.15
CA GLU A 34 -14.47 -2.64 4.19
C GLU A 34 -15.53 -1.60 4.64
N SER A 35 -16.10 -0.88 3.68
CA SER A 35 -17.12 0.16 3.92
C SER A 35 -16.63 1.29 4.85
N GLY A 36 -15.32 1.57 4.84
CA GLY A 36 -14.73 2.60 5.67
C GLY A 36 -14.50 2.21 7.13
N ASN A 37 -14.71 0.94 7.47
CA ASN A 37 -14.64 0.48 8.86
C ASN A 37 -13.26 0.58 9.50
N PHE A 38 -12.20 0.69 8.69
CA PHE A 38 -10.83 0.76 9.20
C PHE A 38 -10.28 2.17 9.31
N LEU A 39 -11.06 3.18 8.89
CA LEU A 39 -10.66 4.58 9.08
C LEU A 39 -10.51 4.89 10.57
N GLY A 40 -9.38 5.52 10.92
CA GLY A 40 -9.10 5.90 12.30
C GLY A 40 -8.72 4.75 13.22
N LYS A 41 -8.64 3.52 12.71
CA LYS A 41 -8.14 2.39 13.50
C LYS A 41 -6.62 2.43 13.59
N GLU A 42 -6.07 1.82 14.63
CA GLU A 42 -4.63 1.71 14.79
C GLU A 42 -3.99 0.95 13.62
N ASP A 43 -2.75 1.30 13.30
CA ASP A 43 -2.02 0.69 12.19
C ASP A 43 -1.89 -0.82 12.35
N SER A 44 -1.73 -1.32 13.57
CA SER A 44 -1.65 -2.75 13.86
C SER A 44 -2.93 -3.49 13.45
N VAL A 45 -4.10 -2.87 13.66
CA VAL A 45 -5.40 -3.44 13.29
C VAL A 45 -5.54 -3.49 11.77
N CYS A 46 -5.17 -2.40 11.09
CA CYS A 46 -5.23 -2.31 9.64
C CYS A 46 -4.26 -3.31 8.98
N LEU A 47 -3.04 -3.40 9.49
CA LEU A 47 -2.02 -4.31 8.97
C LEU A 47 -2.44 -5.78 9.15
N LEU A 48 -3.07 -6.11 10.28
CA LEU A 48 -3.56 -7.46 10.54
C LEU A 48 -4.62 -7.87 9.51
N GLU A 49 -5.60 -7.02 9.26
CA GLU A 49 -6.65 -7.33 8.28
C GLU A 49 -6.08 -7.38 6.86
N ALA A 50 -5.16 -6.46 6.52
CA ALA A 50 -4.47 -6.49 5.24
C ALA A 50 -3.70 -7.80 5.05
N ALA A 51 -3.02 -8.27 6.10
CA ALA A 51 -2.30 -9.54 6.05
C ALA A 51 -3.23 -10.73 5.79
N LYS A 52 -4.39 -10.75 6.45
CA LYS A 52 -5.40 -11.80 6.25
C LYS A 52 -5.89 -11.85 4.80
N GLN A 53 -6.01 -10.70 4.16
CA GLN A 53 -6.49 -10.59 2.77
C GLN A 53 -5.34 -10.59 1.76
N ARG A 54 -4.09 -10.71 2.24
CA ARG A 54 -2.87 -10.69 1.42
C ARG A 54 -2.74 -9.40 0.60
N LEU A 55 -3.10 -8.28 1.22
CA LEU A 55 -2.96 -6.96 0.62
C LEU A 55 -1.62 -6.35 0.98
N THR A 56 -1.01 -5.65 0.04
CA THR A 56 0.22 -4.89 0.25
C THR A 56 -0.16 -3.45 0.59
N LEU A 57 0.24 -2.98 1.77
CA LEU A 57 -0.05 -1.62 2.22
C LEU A 57 0.86 -0.62 1.51
N VAL A 58 0.27 0.46 0.98
CA VAL A 58 1.01 1.60 0.43
C VAL A 58 0.83 2.77 1.38
N THR A 59 1.91 3.33 1.89
CA THR A 59 1.84 4.34 2.93
C THR A 59 2.97 5.36 2.85
N TYR A 60 2.68 6.60 3.28
CA TYR A 60 3.68 7.64 3.53
C TYR A 60 4.23 7.57 4.96
N ASP A 61 3.63 6.75 5.84
CA ASP A 61 4.00 6.70 7.26
C ASP A 61 5.31 5.91 7.45
N ARG A 62 6.40 6.64 7.62
CA ARG A 62 7.74 6.09 7.87
C ARG A 62 8.11 6.15 9.35
N ARG A 63 7.17 6.52 10.22
CA ARG A 63 7.41 6.68 11.67
C ARG A 63 6.84 5.54 12.48
N THR A 64 5.58 5.18 12.25
CA THR A 64 4.89 4.15 13.05
C THR A 64 4.89 2.78 12.42
N ILE A 65 4.87 2.69 11.09
CA ILE A 65 4.86 1.39 10.40
C ILE A 65 6.19 0.62 10.58
N PRO A 66 7.38 1.21 10.37
CA PRO A 66 8.62 0.43 10.54
C PRO A 66 8.80 -0.20 11.92
N PRO A 67 8.55 0.50 13.06
CA PRO A 67 8.63 -0.15 14.36
C PRO A 67 7.62 -1.29 14.52
N LEU A 68 6.42 -1.16 13.95
CA LEU A 68 5.40 -2.20 13.98
C LEU A 68 5.86 -3.44 13.21
N LEU A 69 6.48 -3.27 12.04
CA LEU A 69 7.02 -4.39 11.26
C LEU A 69 8.13 -5.10 12.02
N LYS A 70 8.96 -4.36 12.77
CA LYS A 70 10.00 -4.95 13.61
C LYS A 70 9.38 -5.84 14.69
N VAL A 71 8.35 -5.34 15.39
CA VAL A 71 7.64 -6.13 16.41
C VAL A 71 7.06 -7.40 15.78
N TRP A 72 6.43 -7.29 14.62
CA TRP A 72 5.84 -8.44 13.92
C TRP A 72 6.92 -9.46 13.55
N ALA A 73 8.09 -9.01 13.09
CA ALA A 73 9.19 -9.91 12.77
C ALA A 73 9.68 -10.66 14.02
N GLU A 74 9.81 -9.97 15.15
CA GLU A 74 10.23 -10.56 16.42
C GLU A 74 9.19 -11.59 16.93
N GLU A 75 7.91 -11.37 16.63
CA GLU A 75 6.82 -12.28 16.98
C GLU A 75 6.58 -13.36 15.91
N GLU A 76 7.41 -13.41 14.89
CA GLU A 76 7.28 -14.35 13.77
C GLU A 76 5.94 -14.23 13.05
N ARG A 77 5.39 -13.02 12.97
CA ARG A 77 4.14 -12.73 12.28
C ARG A 77 4.42 -12.24 10.87
N SER A 78 3.62 -12.71 9.92
CA SER A 78 3.77 -12.32 8.51
C SER A 78 2.76 -11.25 8.10
N HIS A 79 3.16 -10.39 7.16
CA HIS A 79 2.29 -9.40 6.55
C HIS A 79 2.33 -9.53 5.01
N GLY A 80 1.42 -8.83 4.33
CA GLY A 80 1.28 -8.93 2.87
C GLY A 80 2.24 -8.04 2.08
N GLY A 81 3.19 -7.41 2.76
CA GLY A 81 4.13 -6.46 2.15
C GLY A 81 3.73 -5.03 2.45
N VAL A 82 4.74 -4.14 2.42
CA VAL A 82 4.55 -2.71 2.64
C VAL A 82 5.37 -1.93 1.60
N ILE A 83 4.73 -0.98 0.96
CA ILE A 83 5.36 -0.07 0.01
C ILE A 83 5.35 1.31 0.65
N PHE A 84 6.55 1.83 0.96
CA PHE A 84 6.71 3.17 1.50
C PHE A 84 6.87 4.17 0.36
N VAL A 85 6.21 5.32 0.50
CA VAL A 85 6.35 6.44 -0.44
C VAL A 85 7.00 7.60 0.30
N ASP A 86 7.99 8.23 -0.33
CA ASP A 86 8.65 9.43 0.19
C ASP A 86 7.95 10.66 -0.40
N GLU A 87 7.47 11.56 0.48
CA GLU A 87 6.81 12.81 0.08
C GLU A 87 7.70 13.69 -0.81
N LYS A 88 9.03 13.59 -0.65
CA LYS A 88 9.98 14.35 -1.45
C LYS A 88 10.14 13.78 -2.87
N THR A 89 9.90 12.50 -3.02
CA THR A 89 9.97 11.82 -4.32
C THR A 89 8.65 11.95 -5.08
N ILE A 90 7.53 11.69 -4.40
CA ILE A 90 6.19 11.81 -4.96
C ILE A 90 5.30 12.46 -3.90
N SER A 91 4.89 13.69 -4.13
CA SER A 91 4.00 14.39 -3.20
C SER A 91 2.66 13.66 -3.07
N PRO A 92 2.05 13.63 -1.86
CA PRO A 92 0.69 13.10 -1.69
C PRO A 92 -0.35 13.79 -2.58
N ALA A 93 -0.09 15.04 -2.97
CA ALA A 93 -0.97 15.81 -3.86
C ALA A 93 -0.81 15.42 -5.33
N ASP A 94 0.28 14.71 -5.69
CA ASP A 94 0.55 14.30 -7.06
C ASP A 94 -0.10 12.95 -7.37
N ILE A 95 -1.41 12.97 -7.55
CA ILE A 95 -2.20 11.77 -7.82
C ILE A 95 -1.68 11.04 -9.07
N GLY A 96 -1.44 11.79 -10.15
CA GLY A 96 -0.93 11.20 -11.40
C GLY A 96 0.44 10.55 -11.23
N GLY A 97 1.32 11.15 -10.45
CA GLY A 97 2.64 10.60 -10.16
C GLY A 97 2.56 9.30 -9.38
N LEU A 98 1.69 9.24 -8.38
CA LEU A 98 1.45 8.01 -7.62
C LEU A 98 0.88 6.90 -8.51
N VAL A 99 -0.10 7.22 -9.35
CA VAL A 99 -0.70 6.25 -10.28
C VAL A 99 0.38 5.66 -11.19
N ARG A 100 1.19 6.52 -11.81
CA ARG A 100 2.27 6.05 -12.73
C ARG A 100 3.28 5.17 -12.01
N ALA A 101 3.69 5.57 -10.80
CA ALA A 101 4.66 4.82 -10.02
C ALA A 101 4.13 3.43 -9.62
N LEU A 102 2.88 3.35 -9.19
CA LEU A 102 2.27 2.08 -8.80
C LEU A 102 2.06 1.17 -10.01
N ILE A 103 1.62 1.70 -11.14
CA ILE A 103 1.48 0.93 -12.38
C ILE A 103 2.85 0.38 -12.83
N SER A 104 3.91 1.21 -12.79
CA SER A 104 5.27 0.75 -13.12
C SER A 104 5.70 -0.40 -12.20
N LEU A 105 5.44 -0.28 -10.91
CA LEU A 105 5.79 -1.33 -9.95
C LEU A 105 5.02 -2.62 -10.22
N VAL A 106 3.73 -2.53 -10.52
CA VAL A 106 2.92 -3.70 -10.86
C VAL A 106 3.47 -4.39 -12.12
N ASP A 107 3.84 -3.62 -13.12
CA ASP A 107 4.40 -4.16 -14.36
C ASP A 107 5.74 -4.87 -14.12
N GLU A 108 6.57 -4.34 -13.23
CA GLU A 108 7.90 -4.89 -12.95
C GLU A 108 7.87 -6.06 -11.96
N ALA A 109 7.02 -5.98 -10.94
CA ALA A 109 7.09 -6.87 -9.79
C ALA A 109 5.73 -7.38 -9.30
N GLY A 110 4.67 -7.19 -10.08
CA GLY A 110 3.32 -7.57 -9.65
C GLY A 110 3.12 -9.07 -9.46
N GLY A 111 3.93 -9.88 -10.12
CA GLY A 111 3.82 -11.35 -10.03
C GLY A 111 4.65 -11.99 -8.92
N MET A 112 5.49 -11.22 -8.21
CA MET A 112 6.30 -11.81 -7.15
C MET A 112 5.50 -12.00 -5.86
N ASP A 113 6.05 -12.78 -4.94
CA ASP A 113 5.48 -12.97 -3.61
C ASP A 113 5.84 -11.76 -2.73
N TRP A 114 4.82 -11.00 -2.32
CA TRP A 114 5.00 -9.80 -1.52
C TRP A 114 4.96 -10.06 -0.02
N THR A 115 4.81 -11.30 0.41
CA THR A 115 4.80 -11.65 1.84
C THR A 115 6.10 -11.16 2.50
N ASN A 116 5.96 -10.36 3.54
CA ASN A 116 7.07 -9.79 4.33
C ASN A 116 8.03 -8.90 3.55
N GLN A 117 7.65 -8.46 2.35
CA GLN A 117 8.49 -7.54 1.57
C GLN A 117 8.29 -6.10 2.01
N VAL A 118 9.38 -5.33 1.94
CA VAL A 118 9.36 -3.88 2.16
C VAL A 118 10.00 -3.24 0.93
N TYR A 119 9.32 -2.26 0.37
CA TYR A 119 9.77 -1.62 -0.85
C TYR A 119 9.60 -0.11 -0.75
N PHE A 120 10.56 0.64 -1.28
CA PHE A 120 10.49 2.11 -1.36
C PHE A 120 10.14 2.49 -2.79
N LEU A 121 8.95 3.08 -2.96
CA LEU A 121 8.42 3.39 -4.30
C LEU A 121 9.26 4.44 -5.01
N ARG A 122 9.62 4.16 -6.24
CA ARG A 122 10.33 5.10 -7.12
C ARG A 122 9.32 5.83 -7.99
N SER A 123 9.69 7.04 -8.46
CA SER A 123 8.84 7.73 -9.42
C SER A 123 8.71 6.90 -10.71
N GLY A 124 7.50 6.84 -11.25
CA GLY A 124 7.21 6.11 -12.49
C GLY A 124 7.58 6.93 -13.72
N HIS A 125 7.79 6.23 -14.83
CA HIS A 125 8.12 6.84 -16.13
C HIS A 125 6.94 6.82 -17.07
#